data_7a1ca1a02546f2bbbd47b156f86798fb
#
_entry.id   7a1ca1a02546f2bbbd47b156f86798fb
#
_cell.length_a   1.000
_cell.length_b   1.000
_cell.length_c   1.000
_cell.angle_alpha   90.00
_cell.angle_beta   90.00
_cell.angle_gamma   90.00
#
_symmetry.space_group_name_H-M   'P 1'
#
loop_
_entity.id
_entity.type
_entity.pdbx_description
1 polymer ?
#
loop_
_entity_poly.entity_id
_entity_poly.type
_entity_poly.pdbx_seq_one_letter_code
_entity_poly.pdbx_strand_id
1 'polypeptide(L)'
;MSRLIERLLIPTDDSDGAIAGARRGIALASRTGSEVHVLSVVETDAAGPSELDDVTAEALEARAEETVERVADMVREYDPDLGVRTTVKRGTPFQTIREYANRREIDVIAMGTKGRTGIDRLLLGSVTENVLRTARTPVLAVPPNAEDAAVDDAVEDVAFDDLLLPTDGSDGAAIATEWGIALAETLDSRVHALYSVDTSPFSQVREPGDVIGALEDRGDRAVGKVRELATDTGVSVSSSIATGSPANVILSYAADHGIDVIVMGTHGRTGVGQWFLGSATENVVRGGEVPVFCVPVSAESP
;
A
#
# COMPACT_ATOMS: atom_id res chain seq x y z
N MET A 1 -9.76 19.27 14.23
CA MET A 1 -9.51 17.84 14.11
C MET A 1 -8.20 17.68 13.38
N SER A 2 -7.28 16.85 13.86
CA SER A 2 -6.06 16.48 13.11
C SER A 2 -6.49 15.72 11.86
N ARG A 3 -5.82 15.95 10.73
CA ARG A 3 -6.07 15.17 9.52
C ARG A 3 -5.43 13.79 9.71
N LEU A 4 -6.05 12.74 9.18
CA LEU A 4 -5.49 11.39 9.22
C LEU A 4 -4.14 11.30 8.48
N ILE A 5 -4.03 11.99 7.34
CA ILE A 5 -2.84 12.06 6.51
C ILE A 5 -2.55 13.56 6.27
N GLU A 6 -1.45 14.04 6.82
CA GLU A 6 -1.01 15.44 6.62
C GLU A 6 0.03 15.53 5.50
N ARG A 7 0.89 14.50 5.36
CA ARG A 7 2.00 14.45 4.40
C ARG A 7 2.06 13.10 3.70
N LEU A 8 2.04 13.12 2.39
CA LEU A 8 2.12 11.93 1.54
C LEU A 8 3.39 12.00 0.69
N LEU A 9 4.18 10.90 0.68
CA LEU A 9 5.40 10.77 -0.12
C LEU A 9 5.15 9.96 -1.38
N ILE A 10 5.55 10.49 -2.51
CA ILE A 10 5.56 9.83 -3.82
C ILE A 10 7.00 9.66 -4.29
N PRO A 11 7.62 8.50 -4.07
CA PRO A 11 8.90 8.18 -4.70
C PRO A 11 8.70 7.89 -6.18
N THR A 12 9.55 8.45 -7.04
CA THR A 12 9.44 8.27 -8.48
C THR A 12 10.81 8.07 -9.15
N ASP A 13 10.83 7.18 -10.14
CA ASP A 13 11.97 6.91 -11.03
C ASP A 13 11.58 7.07 -12.51
N ASP A 14 10.40 7.64 -12.77
CA ASP A 14 9.82 7.84 -14.10
C ASP A 14 9.41 6.55 -14.84
N SER A 15 9.30 5.45 -14.14
CA SER A 15 8.73 4.22 -14.71
C SER A 15 7.20 4.29 -14.72
N ASP A 16 6.56 3.49 -15.60
CA ASP A 16 5.10 3.40 -15.66
C ASP A 16 4.49 3.02 -14.30
N GLY A 17 5.15 2.11 -13.56
CA GLY A 17 4.73 1.74 -12.22
C GLY A 17 4.84 2.90 -11.22
N ALA A 18 5.89 3.74 -11.32
CA ALA A 18 6.01 4.92 -10.46
C ALA A 18 4.94 5.96 -10.79
N ILE A 19 4.59 6.13 -12.07
CA ILE A 19 3.50 7.02 -12.49
C ILE A 19 2.15 6.51 -11.99
N ALA A 20 1.87 5.19 -12.07
CA ALA A 20 0.68 4.59 -11.48
C ALA A 20 0.58 4.86 -9.96
N GLY A 21 1.70 4.66 -9.25
CA GLY A 21 1.80 5.02 -7.83
C GLY A 21 1.55 6.50 -7.57
N ALA A 22 2.08 7.39 -8.43
CA ALA A 22 1.89 8.83 -8.33
C ALA A 22 0.41 9.22 -8.49
N ARG A 23 -0.29 8.72 -9.50
CA ARG A 23 -1.72 9.03 -9.75
C ARG A 23 -2.59 8.65 -8.55
N ARG A 24 -2.45 7.42 -8.03
CA ARG A 24 -3.19 6.99 -6.83
C ARG A 24 -2.82 7.80 -5.58
N GLY A 25 -1.53 8.13 -5.41
CA GLY A 25 -1.06 8.98 -4.33
C GLY A 25 -1.63 10.40 -4.40
N ILE A 26 -1.68 11.00 -5.59
CA ILE A 26 -2.25 12.33 -5.82
C ILE A 26 -3.75 12.34 -5.50
N ALA A 27 -4.49 11.35 -6.00
CA ALA A 27 -5.91 11.23 -5.72
C ALA A 27 -6.20 11.07 -4.21
N LEU A 28 -5.40 10.24 -3.51
CA LEU A 28 -5.49 10.11 -2.05
C LEU A 28 -5.18 11.43 -1.35
N ALA A 29 -4.12 12.12 -1.78
CA ALA A 29 -3.73 13.41 -1.19
C ALA A 29 -4.82 14.48 -1.37
N SER A 30 -5.46 14.55 -2.53
CA SER A 30 -6.58 15.47 -2.77
C SER A 30 -7.78 15.17 -1.85
N ARG A 31 -8.15 13.89 -1.72
CA ARG A 31 -9.26 13.48 -0.83
C ARG A 31 -8.99 13.76 0.65
N THR A 32 -7.72 13.71 1.07
CA THR A 32 -7.30 13.95 2.47
C THR A 32 -6.82 15.39 2.73
N GLY A 33 -6.55 16.16 1.68
CA GLY A 33 -5.95 17.50 1.76
C GLY A 33 -4.50 17.48 2.23
N SER A 34 -3.75 16.42 1.90
CA SER A 34 -2.36 16.21 2.32
C SER A 34 -1.38 17.04 1.52
N GLU A 35 -0.27 17.47 2.14
CA GLU A 35 0.90 17.99 1.41
C GLU A 35 1.62 16.84 0.70
N VAL A 36 1.89 16.98 -0.60
CA VAL A 36 2.57 15.97 -1.41
C VAL A 36 4.07 16.22 -1.43
N HIS A 37 4.86 15.21 -1.09
CA HIS A 37 6.32 15.20 -1.24
C HIS A 37 6.70 14.28 -2.39
N VAL A 38 7.32 14.82 -3.43
CA VAL A 38 7.83 14.05 -4.56
C VAL A 38 9.33 13.84 -4.40
N LEU A 39 9.79 12.59 -4.41
CA LEU A 39 11.18 12.23 -4.19
C LEU A 39 11.72 11.39 -5.35
N SER A 40 12.79 11.83 -5.98
CA SER A 40 13.61 10.98 -6.86
C SER A 40 14.98 10.70 -6.23
N VAL A 41 15.45 9.47 -6.39
CA VAL A 41 16.75 9.04 -5.84
C VAL A 41 17.68 8.65 -6.98
N VAL A 42 18.74 9.41 -7.14
CA VAL A 42 19.86 9.05 -8.02
C VAL A 42 20.65 7.94 -7.32
N GLU A 43 20.58 6.74 -7.87
CA GLU A 43 21.26 5.59 -7.32
C GLU A 43 22.77 5.75 -7.45
N THR A 44 23.45 5.68 -6.31
CA THR A 44 24.90 5.61 -6.27
C THR A 44 25.28 4.20 -5.88
N ASP A 45 25.90 3.48 -6.82
CA ASP A 45 26.34 2.12 -6.58
C ASP A 45 27.20 1.98 -5.33
N ALA A 46 27.11 0.82 -4.66
CA ALA A 46 27.90 0.46 -3.50
C ALA A 46 29.43 0.43 -3.75
N ALA A 47 29.85 0.64 -4.98
CA ALA A 47 31.26 0.68 -5.41
C ALA A 47 31.98 2.01 -5.15
N GLY A 48 31.30 3.00 -4.56
CA GLY A 48 31.91 4.26 -4.13
C GLY A 48 31.81 5.42 -5.13
N PRO A 49 31.99 6.66 -4.66
CA PRO A 49 31.76 7.88 -5.46
C PRO A 49 32.83 8.15 -6.54
N SER A 50 33.68 7.21 -6.89
CA SER A 50 34.87 7.43 -7.71
C SER A 50 34.79 6.96 -9.18
N GLU A 51 33.66 6.42 -9.65
CA GLU A 51 33.59 5.88 -11.01
C GLU A 51 32.58 6.57 -11.96
N LEU A 52 31.68 7.40 -11.45
CA LEU A 52 30.90 8.29 -12.31
C LEU A 52 31.72 9.56 -12.54
N ASP A 53 32.01 9.89 -13.79
CA ASP A 53 32.54 11.20 -14.10
C ASP A 53 31.52 12.29 -13.75
N ASP A 54 31.98 13.48 -13.41
CA ASP A 54 31.13 14.58 -12.96
C ASP A 54 30.00 14.89 -13.96
N VAL A 55 30.23 14.71 -15.25
CA VAL A 55 29.25 14.94 -16.33
C VAL A 55 28.10 13.93 -16.28
N THR A 56 28.41 12.67 -16.01
CA THR A 56 27.38 11.62 -15.88
C THR A 56 26.53 11.84 -14.62
N ALA A 57 27.16 12.24 -13.52
CA ALA A 57 26.44 12.54 -12.27
C ALA A 57 25.49 13.74 -12.42
N GLU A 58 25.92 14.82 -13.07
CA GLU A 58 25.10 16.01 -13.37
C GLU A 58 23.91 15.65 -14.29
N ALA A 59 24.13 14.81 -15.31
CA ALA A 59 23.07 14.38 -16.22
C ALA A 59 22.01 13.53 -15.52
N LEU A 60 22.41 12.65 -14.58
CA LEU A 60 21.46 11.86 -13.78
C LEU A 60 20.65 12.72 -12.82
N GLU A 61 21.26 13.73 -12.21
CA GLU A 61 20.57 14.68 -11.35
C GLU A 61 19.57 15.54 -12.15
N ALA A 62 19.98 16.10 -13.28
CA ALA A 62 19.08 16.87 -14.13
C ALA A 62 17.85 16.04 -14.56
N ARG A 63 18.06 14.77 -14.92
CA ARG A 63 16.94 13.88 -15.23
C ARG A 63 16.04 13.60 -14.02
N ALA A 64 16.63 13.45 -12.84
CA ALA A 64 15.86 13.25 -11.62
C ALA A 64 15.04 14.50 -11.25
N GLU A 65 15.59 15.71 -11.50
CA GLU A 65 14.88 16.98 -11.34
C GLU A 65 13.70 17.09 -12.32
N GLU A 66 13.89 16.74 -13.60
CA GLU A 66 12.80 16.69 -14.58
C GLU A 66 11.70 15.70 -14.16
N THR A 67 12.11 14.55 -13.59
CA THR A 67 11.18 13.52 -13.12
C THR A 67 10.31 14.01 -11.96
N VAL A 68 10.89 14.66 -10.95
CA VAL A 68 10.09 15.16 -9.81
C VAL A 68 9.20 16.33 -10.21
N GLU A 69 9.66 17.21 -11.12
CA GLU A 69 8.84 18.32 -11.61
C GLU A 69 7.66 17.80 -12.45
N ARG A 70 7.83 16.77 -13.27
CA ARG A 70 6.69 16.15 -13.99
C ARG A 70 5.60 15.68 -13.03
N VAL A 71 5.97 14.96 -11.97
CA VAL A 71 4.97 14.51 -10.96
C VAL A 71 4.38 15.70 -10.20
N ALA A 72 5.18 16.73 -9.91
CA ALA A 72 4.67 17.95 -9.28
C ALA A 72 3.69 18.70 -10.19
N ASP A 73 3.91 18.70 -11.50
CA ASP A 73 2.96 19.26 -12.47
C ASP A 73 1.67 18.46 -12.50
N MET A 74 1.72 17.11 -12.45
CA MET A 74 0.53 16.26 -12.30
C MET A 74 -0.27 16.63 -11.04
N VAL A 75 0.40 16.89 -9.90
CA VAL A 75 -0.27 17.35 -8.67
C VAL A 75 -1.01 18.66 -8.89
N ARG A 76 -0.33 19.66 -9.45
CA ARG A 76 -0.88 21.01 -9.69
C ARG A 76 -2.02 21.00 -10.70
N GLU A 77 -1.95 20.12 -11.69
CA GLU A 77 -2.98 19.96 -12.73
C GLU A 77 -4.22 19.28 -12.16
N TYR A 78 -4.04 18.28 -11.32
CA TYR A 78 -5.13 17.55 -10.69
C TYR A 78 -5.83 18.35 -9.59
N ASP A 79 -5.07 18.95 -8.69
CA ASP A 79 -5.59 19.74 -7.57
C ASP A 79 -4.63 20.93 -7.26
N PRO A 80 -4.93 22.12 -7.79
CA PRO A 80 -4.08 23.31 -7.62
C PRO A 80 -3.95 23.79 -6.17
N ASP A 81 -4.84 23.35 -5.28
CA ASP A 81 -4.83 23.74 -3.86
C ASP A 81 -3.90 22.86 -3.01
N LEU A 82 -3.41 21.76 -3.57
CA LEU A 82 -2.44 20.88 -2.88
C LEU A 82 -1.06 21.50 -2.80
N GLY A 83 -0.50 21.49 -1.59
CA GLY A 83 0.93 21.79 -1.41
C GLY A 83 1.79 20.67 -2.01
N VAL A 84 2.78 21.03 -2.85
CA VAL A 84 3.73 20.06 -3.41
C VAL A 84 5.17 20.49 -3.17
N ARG A 85 6.01 19.52 -2.76
CA ARG A 85 7.47 19.69 -2.59
C ARG A 85 8.23 18.68 -3.42
N THR A 86 9.19 19.13 -4.19
CA THR A 86 10.10 18.27 -4.95
C THR A 86 11.43 18.11 -4.24
N THR A 87 12.04 16.94 -4.34
CA THR A 87 13.35 16.66 -3.74
C THR A 87 14.08 15.60 -4.57
N VAL A 88 15.35 15.88 -4.88
CA VAL A 88 16.27 14.89 -5.44
C VAL A 88 17.30 14.52 -4.37
N LYS A 89 17.63 13.24 -4.23
CA LYS A 89 18.63 12.71 -3.31
C LYS A 89 19.55 11.73 -4.02
N ARG A 90 20.79 11.59 -3.53
CA ARG A 90 21.70 10.51 -3.92
C ARG A 90 21.70 9.42 -2.85
N GLY A 91 21.78 8.15 -3.27
CA GLY A 91 21.92 7.03 -2.33
C GLY A 91 21.23 5.75 -2.80
N THR A 92 21.08 4.81 -1.88
CA THR A 92 20.31 3.58 -2.11
C THR A 92 18.82 3.90 -2.02
N PRO A 93 18.02 3.65 -3.09
CA PRO A 93 16.64 4.13 -3.18
C PRO A 93 15.77 3.80 -1.97
N PHE A 94 15.63 2.52 -1.58
CA PHE A 94 14.75 2.16 -0.46
C PHE A 94 15.19 2.75 0.90
N GLN A 95 16.51 2.88 1.12
CA GLN A 95 17.04 3.49 2.35
C GLN A 95 16.72 4.98 2.39
N THR A 96 16.97 5.66 1.26
CA THR A 96 16.74 7.10 1.12
C THR A 96 15.26 7.45 1.27
N ILE A 97 14.36 6.64 0.67
CA ILE A 97 12.90 6.79 0.82
C ILE A 97 12.50 6.67 2.28
N ARG A 98 12.92 5.61 2.96
CA ARG A 98 12.62 5.38 4.38
C ARG A 98 13.16 6.48 5.28
N GLU A 99 14.41 6.91 5.07
CA GLU A 99 15.01 8.00 5.85
C GLU A 99 14.29 9.34 5.61
N TYR A 100 13.89 9.60 4.38
CA TYR A 100 13.11 10.79 4.04
C TYR A 100 11.76 10.77 4.74
N ALA A 101 11.05 9.64 4.66
CA ALA A 101 9.76 9.48 5.32
C ALA A 101 9.87 9.73 6.83
N ASN A 102 10.85 9.12 7.50
CA ASN A 102 11.05 9.31 8.93
C ASN A 102 11.43 10.76 9.31
N ARG A 103 12.31 11.42 8.52
CA ARG A 103 12.76 12.79 8.83
C ARG A 103 11.71 13.85 8.55
N ARG A 104 10.81 13.61 7.63
CA ARG A 104 9.76 14.52 7.22
C ARG A 104 8.41 14.20 7.85
N GLU A 105 8.38 13.20 8.73
CA GLU A 105 7.16 12.73 9.39
C GLU A 105 6.06 12.49 8.36
N ILE A 106 6.39 11.66 7.36
CA ILE A 106 5.47 11.25 6.30
C ILE A 106 4.49 10.23 6.87
N ASP A 107 3.20 10.45 6.65
CA ASP A 107 2.14 9.59 7.14
C ASP A 107 1.88 8.40 6.21
N VAL A 108 2.03 8.59 4.88
CA VAL A 108 1.82 7.55 3.86
C VAL A 108 2.84 7.67 2.74
N ILE A 109 3.36 6.52 2.28
CA ILE A 109 4.18 6.43 1.07
C ILE A 109 3.32 5.81 -0.03
N ALA A 110 3.11 6.50 -1.16
CA ALA A 110 2.42 5.94 -2.34
C ALA A 110 3.45 5.60 -3.42
N MET A 111 3.52 4.33 -3.82
CA MET A 111 4.51 3.88 -4.81
C MET A 111 4.04 2.69 -5.64
N GLY A 112 4.52 2.61 -6.87
CA GLY A 112 4.23 1.48 -7.73
C GLY A 112 4.89 0.19 -7.25
N THR A 113 4.26 -0.95 -7.53
CA THR A 113 4.83 -2.27 -7.20
C THR A 113 5.92 -2.70 -8.16
N LYS A 114 6.08 -2.02 -9.31
CA LYS A 114 7.11 -2.29 -10.33
C LYS A 114 7.83 -1.02 -10.72
N GLY A 115 9.12 -1.13 -11.02
CA GLY A 115 9.96 -0.07 -11.53
C GLY A 115 10.47 -0.39 -12.94
N ARG A 116 11.54 0.27 -13.38
CA ARG A 116 12.14 0.18 -14.73
C ARG A 116 12.48 -1.24 -15.21
N THR A 117 12.74 -2.19 -14.32
CA THR A 117 13.20 -3.54 -14.64
C THR A 117 12.09 -4.60 -14.62
N GLY A 118 10.85 -4.20 -14.41
CA GLY A 118 9.71 -5.11 -14.20
C GLY A 118 9.23 -5.79 -15.47
N ILE A 119 9.95 -6.81 -15.96
CA ILE A 119 9.59 -7.60 -17.16
C ILE A 119 8.58 -8.71 -16.83
N ASP A 120 8.48 -9.14 -15.58
CA ASP A 120 7.62 -10.26 -15.17
C ASP A 120 6.45 -9.78 -14.30
N ARG A 121 5.21 -10.17 -14.68
CA ARG A 121 3.98 -9.75 -13.97
C ARG A 121 3.92 -10.21 -12.50
N LEU A 122 4.75 -11.19 -12.12
CA LEU A 122 4.77 -11.79 -10.78
C LEU A 122 5.90 -11.30 -9.87
N LEU A 123 6.77 -10.39 -10.36
CA LEU A 123 7.89 -9.90 -9.56
C LEU A 123 7.57 -8.53 -8.96
N LEU A 124 7.65 -8.43 -7.64
CA LEU A 124 7.64 -7.17 -6.91
C LEU A 124 8.98 -6.45 -7.15
N GLY A 125 8.94 -5.14 -7.42
CA GLY A 125 10.14 -4.33 -7.60
C GLY A 125 10.99 -4.31 -6.32
N SER A 126 12.31 -4.45 -6.48
CA SER A 126 13.25 -4.54 -5.35
C SER A 126 13.16 -3.36 -4.37
N VAL A 127 12.93 -2.15 -4.87
CA VAL A 127 12.77 -0.95 -4.04
C VAL A 127 11.49 -1.05 -3.21
N THR A 128 10.36 -1.36 -3.84
CA THR A 128 9.06 -1.49 -3.17
C THR A 128 9.07 -2.62 -2.16
N GLU A 129 9.63 -3.79 -2.51
CA GLU A 129 9.76 -4.92 -1.59
C GLU A 129 10.56 -4.53 -0.34
N ASN A 130 11.69 -3.84 -0.52
CA ASN A 130 12.51 -3.41 0.61
C ASN A 130 11.82 -2.31 1.45
N VAL A 131 11.09 -1.38 0.83
CA VAL A 131 10.30 -0.37 1.54
C VAL A 131 9.21 -1.06 2.36
N LEU A 132 8.41 -1.95 1.79
CA LEU A 132 7.35 -2.71 2.49
C LEU A 132 7.89 -3.52 3.68
N ARG A 133 9.10 -4.06 3.57
CA ARG A 133 9.74 -4.84 4.64
C ARG A 133 10.33 -3.98 5.77
N THR A 134 10.70 -2.74 5.49
CA THR A 134 11.54 -1.96 6.42
C THR A 134 10.96 -0.61 6.83
N ALA A 135 9.94 -0.10 6.15
CA ALA A 135 9.28 1.14 6.51
C ALA A 135 8.47 0.98 7.80
N ARG A 136 8.38 2.07 8.55
CA ARG A 136 7.48 2.22 9.69
C ARG A 136 6.22 2.97 9.31
N THR A 137 6.28 3.66 8.18
CA THR A 137 5.20 4.42 7.56
C THR A 137 4.34 3.48 6.72
N PRO A 138 3.01 3.56 6.77
CA PRO A 138 2.11 2.87 5.85
C PRO A 138 2.47 3.11 4.39
N VAL A 139 2.28 2.07 3.55
CA VAL A 139 2.63 2.11 2.13
C VAL A 139 1.43 1.74 1.27
N LEU A 140 0.99 2.64 0.42
CA LEU A 140 0.06 2.36 -0.66
C LEU A 140 0.85 1.79 -1.84
N ALA A 141 0.83 0.48 -1.99
CA ALA A 141 1.49 -0.25 -3.06
C ALA A 141 0.52 -0.39 -4.25
N VAL A 142 0.86 0.22 -5.38
CA VAL A 142 -0.01 0.32 -6.56
C VAL A 142 0.48 -0.60 -7.66
N PRO A 143 -0.30 -1.60 -8.09
CA PRO A 143 0.06 -2.45 -9.21
C PRO A 143 -0.03 -1.67 -10.54
N PRO A 144 0.78 -2.03 -11.56
CA PRO A 144 0.83 -1.29 -12.81
C PRO A 144 -0.48 -1.31 -13.60
N ASN A 145 -1.33 -2.31 -13.36
CA ASN A 145 -2.61 -2.49 -14.06
C ASN A 145 -3.80 -1.84 -13.34
N ALA A 146 -3.56 -1.19 -12.18
CA ALA A 146 -4.64 -0.51 -11.43
C ALA A 146 -5.30 0.65 -12.24
N GLU A 147 -4.74 0.99 -13.40
CA GLU A 147 -5.16 2.08 -14.25
C GLU A 147 -5.53 1.69 -15.68
N ASP A 148 -5.37 0.40 -16.08
CA ASP A 148 -5.76 -0.07 -17.42
C ASP A 148 -7.27 0.06 -17.70
N ALA A 149 -8.06 0.46 -16.72
CA ALA A 149 -9.49 0.78 -16.90
C ALA A 149 -9.74 2.22 -17.39
N ALA A 150 -8.72 3.11 -17.35
CA ALA A 150 -8.84 4.49 -17.80
C ALA A 150 -7.81 4.76 -18.91
N VAL A 151 -8.24 4.60 -20.16
CA VAL A 151 -7.45 4.84 -21.38
C VAL A 151 -7.26 6.33 -21.68
N ASP A 152 -7.65 7.22 -20.80
CA ASP A 152 -7.45 8.67 -20.94
C ASP A 152 -6.61 9.20 -19.78
N ASP A 153 -5.73 10.18 -20.05
CA ASP A 153 -4.75 10.80 -19.15
C ASP A 153 -5.33 11.50 -17.88
N ALA A 154 -6.59 11.30 -17.58
CA ALA A 154 -7.26 11.95 -16.47
C ALA A 154 -7.16 11.15 -15.18
N VAL A 155 -6.55 11.75 -14.15
CA VAL A 155 -6.56 11.26 -12.76
C VAL A 155 -8.00 11.28 -12.17
N GLU A 156 -8.99 11.71 -12.95
CA GLU A 156 -10.34 12.07 -12.50
C GLU A 156 -11.20 10.91 -11.97
N ASP A 157 -10.87 9.64 -12.23
CA ASP A 157 -11.73 8.49 -11.90
C ASP A 157 -11.12 7.51 -10.86
N VAL A 158 -10.21 7.98 -10.00
CA VAL A 158 -9.66 7.12 -8.94
C VAL A 158 -10.67 6.96 -7.80
N ALA A 159 -11.34 5.81 -7.76
CA ALA A 159 -12.30 5.48 -6.72
C ALA A 159 -11.60 5.01 -5.42
N PHE A 160 -12.25 5.32 -4.29
CA PHE A 160 -11.94 4.81 -2.95
C PHE A 160 -13.24 4.48 -2.23
N ASP A 161 -14.26 4.00 -2.95
CA ASP A 161 -15.61 3.82 -2.42
C ASP A 161 -15.74 2.52 -1.61
N ASP A 162 -14.99 1.47 -1.99
CA ASP A 162 -15.04 0.15 -1.37
C ASP A 162 -13.65 -0.31 -0.89
N LEU A 163 -13.47 -0.40 0.42
CA LEU A 163 -12.25 -0.82 1.10
C LEU A 163 -12.36 -2.25 1.63
N LEU A 164 -11.43 -3.14 1.26
CA LEU A 164 -11.37 -4.49 1.80
C LEU A 164 -10.40 -4.57 2.97
N LEU A 165 -10.86 -5.02 4.12
CA LEU A 165 -10.09 -5.24 5.34
C LEU A 165 -10.01 -6.75 5.65
N PRO A 166 -9.01 -7.46 5.10
CA PRO A 166 -8.76 -8.84 5.49
C PRO A 166 -8.22 -8.90 6.92
N THR A 167 -8.79 -9.75 7.73
CA THR A 167 -8.33 -9.94 9.12
C THR A 167 -8.11 -11.41 9.43
N ASP A 168 -7.05 -11.73 10.15
CA ASP A 168 -6.80 -13.04 10.74
C ASP A 168 -6.92 -13.01 12.28
N GLY A 169 -7.26 -11.83 12.83
CA GLY A 169 -7.37 -11.59 14.26
C GLY A 169 -6.02 -11.43 14.96
N SER A 170 -4.92 -11.23 14.24
CA SER A 170 -3.59 -10.86 14.79
C SER A 170 -3.51 -9.40 15.17
N ASP A 171 -2.48 -9.02 15.94
CA ASP A 171 -2.21 -7.63 16.31
C ASP A 171 -1.91 -6.78 15.07
N GLY A 172 -1.19 -7.33 14.08
CA GLY A 172 -0.94 -6.64 12.81
C GLY A 172 -2.22 -6.37 12.01
N ALA A 173 -3.16 -7.32 12.01
CA ALA A 173 -4.47 -7.13 11.38
C ALA A 173 -5.33 -6.13 12.17
N ALA A 174 -5.21 -6.06 13.50
CA ALA A 174 -5.92 -5.09 14.33
C ALA A 174 -5.47 -3.65 14.00
N ILE A 175 -4.16 -3.38 13.95
CA ILE A 175 -3.61 -2.07 13.57
C ILE A 175 -4.05 -1.69 12.15
N ALA A 176 -3.99 -2.65 11.20
CA ALA A 176 -4.48 -2.40 9.84
C ALA A 176 -5.99 -2.11 9.79
N THR A 177 -6.77 -2.72 10.68
CA THR A 177 -8.21 -2.44 10.80
C THR A 177 -8.46 -1.02 11.31
N GLU A 178 -7.72 -0.55 12.31
CA GLU A 178 -7.81 0.84 12.81
C GLU A 178 -7.54 1.84 11.68
N TRP A 179 -6.45 1.64 10.93
CA TRP A 179 -6.14 2.45 9.75
C TRP A 179 -7.21 2.37 8.65
N GLY A 180 -7.72 1.16 8.38
CA GLY A 180 -8.76 0.95 7.38
C GLY A 180 -10.08 1.65 7.72
N ILE A 181 -10.49 1.64 8.97
CA ILE A 181 -11.69 2.35 9.45
C ILE A 181 -11.48 3.87 9.39
N ALA A 182 -10.33 4.37 9.85
CA ALA A 182 -10.01 5.80 9.79
C ALA A 182 -9.92 6.32 8.34
N LEU A 183 -9.36 5.51 7.42
CA LEU A 183 -9.38 5.81 5.99
C LEU A 183 -10.81 5.84 5.45
N ALA A 184 -11.63 4.83 5.78
CA ALA A 184 -13.01 4.76 5.31
C ALA A 184 -13.86 5.94 5.83
N GLU A 185 -13.67 6.36 7.07
CA GLU A 185 -14.30 7.58 7.62
C GLU A 185 -13.86 8.84 6.85
N THR A 186 -12.55 8.96 6.59
CA THR A 186 -11.98 10.13 5.88
C THR A 186 -12.42 10.22 4.42
N LEU A 187 -12.54 9.07 3.74
CA LEU A 187 -12.84 8.97 2.32
C LEU A 187 -14.33 8.79 2.01
N ASP A 188 -15.17 8.64 3.04
CA ASP A 188 -16.61 8.28 2.94
C ASP A 188 -16.82 6.94 2.23
N SER A 189 -15.99 5.94 2.59
CA SER A 189 -15.94 4.63 1.95
C SER A 189 -16.74 3.56 2.71
N ARG A 190 -17.17 2.51 1.99
CA ARG A 190 -17.72 1.29 2.59
C ARG A 190 -16.58 0.32 2.94
N VAL A 191 -16.76 -0.42 4.00
CA VAL A 191 -15.80 -1.43 4.45
C VAL A 191 -16.32 -2.84 4.22
N HIS A 192 -15.48 -3.69 3.67
CA HIS A 192 -15.67 -5.12 3.54
C HIS A 192 -14.71 -5.83 4.48
N ALA A 193 -15.20 -6.35 5.60
CA ALA A 193 -14.41 -7.16 6.52
C ALA A 193 -14.39 -8.62 6.03
N LEU A 194 -13.21 -9.19 5.83
CA LEU A 194 -13.04 -10.53 5.28
C LEU A 194 -12.16 -11.39 6.18
N TYR A 195 -12.65 -12.59 6.53
CA TYR A 195 -11.86 -13.63 7.16
C TYR A 195 -11.72 -14.84 6.26
N SER A 196 -10.50 -15.36 6.12
CA SER A 196 -10.23 -16.61 5.38
C SER A 196 -10.00 -17.78 6.32
N VAL A 197 -10.80 -18.84 6.15
CA VAL A 197 -10.62 -20.13 6.81
C VAL A 197 -9.70 -20.97 5.95
N ASP A 198 -8.40 -21.00 6.30
CA ASP A 198 -7.43 -21.84 5.60
C ASP A 198 -7.53 -23.28 6.11
N THR A 199 -8.11 -24.14 5.28
CA THR A 199 -8.25 -25.58 5.56
C THR A 199 -7.09 -26.41 5.01
N SER A 200 -6.14 -25.80 4.29
CA SER A 200 -5.01 -26.50 3.65
C SER A 200 -4.18 -27.34 4.63
N PRO A 201 -3.89 -26.88 5.87
CA PRO A 201 -3.15 -27.67 6.84
C PRO A 201 -3.87 -28.94 7.32
N PHE A 202 -5.20 -28.99 7.13
CA PHE A 202 -6.07 -30.07 7.61
C PHE A 202 -6.55 -31.01 6.50
N SER A 203 -6.07 -30.84 5.27
CA SER A 203 -6.48 -31.64 4.09
C SER A 203 -6.29 -33.15 4.25
N GLN A 204 -5.45 -33.60 5.20
CA GLN A 204 -5.20 -35.01 5.49
C GLN A 204 -5.87 -35.49 6.80
N VAL A 205 -6.61 -34.64 7.48
CA VAL A 205 -7.33 -35.01 8.73
C VAL A 205 -8.64 -35.74 8.39
N ARG A 206 -8.88 -36.87 9.02
CA ARG A 206 -9.97 -37.80 8.67
C ARG A 206 -11.36 -37.26 9.04
N GLU A 207 -11.46 -36.38 10.04
CA GLU A 207 -12.70 -35.72 10.48
C GLU A 207 -12.37 -34.26 10.87
N PRO A 208 -12.29 -33.32 9.92
CA PRO A 208 -11.92 -31.94 10.21
C PRO A 208 -13.06 -31.06 10.75
N GLY A 209 -14.29 -31.61 10.91
CA GLY A 209 -15.49 -30.82 11.24
C GLY A 209 -15.35 -29.93 12.46
N ASP A 210 -14.87 -30.47 13.59
CA ASP A 210 -14.70 -29.70 14.84
C ASP A 210 -13.65 -28.59 14.69
N VAL A 211 -12.61 -28.84 13.89
CA VAL A 211 -11.54 -27.85 13.64
C VAL A 211 -12.03 -26.73 12.72
N ILE A 212 -12.82 -27.06 11.71
CA ILE A 212 -13.40 -26.08 10.77
C ILE A 212 -14.36 -25.18 11.54
N GLY A 213 -15.28 -25.74 12.36
CA GLY A 213 -16.19 -24.95 13.19
C GLY A 213 -15.45 -23.98 14.14
N ALA A 214 -14.36 -24.44 14.78
CA ALA A 214 -13.54 -23.57 15.63
C ALA A 214 -12.84 -22.43 14.84
N LEU A 215 -12.48 -22.67 13.58
CA LEU A 215 -11.91 -21.64 12.71
C LEU A 215 -12.97 -20.64 12.24
N GLU A 216 -14.18 -21.09 11.93
CA GLU A 216 -15.34 -20.24 11.61
C GLU A 216 -15.71 -19.35 12.80
N ASP A 217 -15.85 -19.92 14.01
CA ASP A 217 -16.08 -19.17 15.25
C ASP A 217 -15.00 -18.10 15.51
N ARG A 218 -13.76 -18.38 15.12
CA ARG A 218 -12.67 -17.40 15.20
C ARG A 218 -12.84 -16.33 14.16
N GLY A 219 -13.28 -16.68 12.96
CA GLY A 219 -13.62 -15.75 11.89
C GLY A 219 -14.71 -14.77 12.32
N ASP A 220 -15.80 -15.29 12.90
CA ASP A 220 -16.90 -14.47 13.40
C ASP A 220 -16.44 -13.46 14.45
N ARG A 221 -15.56 -13.88 15.37
CA ARG A 221 -14.97 -12.95 16.36
C ARG A 221 -14.07 -11.92 15.72
N ALA A 222 -13.30 -12.28 14.68
CA ALA A 222 -12.38 -11.36 14.02
C ALA A 222 -13.14 -10.27 13.23
N VAL A 223 -14.13 -10.67 12.41
CA VAL A 223 -14.95 -9.70 11.66
C VAL A 223 -15.89 -8.93 12.59
N GLY A 224 -16.29 -9.51 13.73
CA GLY A 224 -17.06 -8.84 14.78
C GLY A 224 -16.32 -7.64 15.34
N LYS A 225 -15.02 -7.75 15.61
CA LYS A 225 -14.19 -6.63 16.07
C LYS A 225 -14.11 -5.49 15.05
N VAL A 226 -14.03 -5.81 13.75
CA VAL A 226 -14.05 -4.78 12.69
C VAL A 226 -15.35 -4.00 12.74
N ARG A 227 -16.51 -4.70 12.89
CA ARG A 227 -17.82 -4.05 13.02
C ARG A 227 -17.92 -3.17 14.27
N GLU A 228 -17.39 -3.64 15.40
CA GLU A 228 -17.38 -2.87 16.66
C GLU A 228 -16.63 -1.54 16.45
N LEU A 229 -15.42 -1.56 15.90
CA LEU A 229 -14.64 -0.36 15.61
C LEU A 229 -15.37 0.59 14.65
N ALA A 230 -16.01 0.06 13.61
CA ALA A 230 -16.74 0.87 12.65
C ALA A 230 -18.04 1.47 13.21
N THR A 231 -18.65 0.84 14.21
CA THR A 231 -19.90 1.34 14.81
C THR A 231 -19.71 2.71 15.44
N ASP A 232 -18.54 2.96 16.04
CA ASP A 232 -18.23 4.21 16.74
C ASP A 232 -17.96 5.37 15.75
N THR A 233 -17.59 5.06 14.49
CA THR A 233 -17.27 6.03 13.45
C THR A 233 -18.40 6.26 12.45
N GLY A 234 -19.43 5.43 12.46
CA GLY A 234 -20.53 5.50 11.50
C GLY A 234 -20.21 4.91 10.11
N VAL A 235 -19.04 4.27 9.95
CA VAL A 235 -18.63 3.61 8.70
C VAL A 235 -19.49 2.37 8.44
N SER A 236 -20.00 2.22 7.22
CA SER A 236 -20.78 1.04 6.81
C SER A 236 -19.87 -0.17 6.63
N VAL A 237 -20.18 -1.29 7.30
CA VAL A 237 -19.40 -2.53 7.21
C VAL A 237 -20.25 -3.70 6.76
N SER A 238 -19.84 -4.34 5.67
CA SER A 238 -20.24 -5.72 5.32
C SER A 238 -19.17 -6.69 5.82
N SER A 239 -19.53 -7.94 6.11
CA SER A 239 -18.56 -8.94 6.58
C SER A 239 -18.82 -10.29 5.95
N SER A 240 -17.73 -10.99 5.62
CA SER A 240 -17.73 -12.28 4.96
C SER A 240 -16.67 -13.20 5.57
N ILE A 241 -17.01 -14.50 5.61
CA ILE A 241 -16.08 -15.57 5.94
C ILE A 241 -16.04 -16.50 4.73
N ALA A 242 -14.85 -16.76 4.21
CA ALA A 242 -14.65 -17.61 3.04
C ALA A 242 -13.59 -18.68 3.32
N THR A 243 -13.72 -19.84 2.69
CA THR A 243 -12.79 -20.97 2.86
C THR A 243 -11.78 -20.97 1.72
N GLY A 244 -10.50 -21.04 2.06
CA GLY A 244 -9.40 -21.14 1.08
C GLY A 244 -8.11 -20.54 1.60
N SER A 245 -7.07 -20.52 0.76
CA SER A 245 -5.82 -19.85 1.11
C SER A 245 -6.02 -18.33 1.18
N PRO A 246 -5.49 -17.64 2.20
CA PRO A 246 -5.80 -16.23 2.45
C PRO A 246 -5.62 -15.32 1.23
N ALA A 247 -4.48 -15.40 0.55
CA ALA A 247 -4.22 -14.55 -0.61
C ALA A 247 -5.23 -14.77 -1.74
N ASN A 248 -5.55 -16.03 -2.07
CA ASN A 248 -6.51 -16.32 -3.13
C ASN A 248 -7.92 -15.83 -2.77
N VAL A 249 -8.35 -16.04 -1.52
CA VAL A 249 -9.66 -15.56 -1.03
C VAL A 249 -9.74 -14.03 -1.11
N ILE A 250 -8.69 -13.34 -0.68
CA ILE A 250 -8.63 -11.87 -0.73
C ILE A 250 -8.71 -11.36 -2.16
N LEU A 251 -7.91 -11.92 -3.07
CA LEU A 251 -7.85 -11.49 -4.47
C LEU A 251 -9.16 -11.78 -5.21
N SER A 252 -9.73 -12.97 -5.03
CA SER A 252 -11.03 -13.31 -5.64
C SER A 252 -12.13 -12.40 -5.10
N TYR A 253 -12.17 -12.17 -3.79
CA TYR A 253 -13.17 -11.29 -3.18
C TYR A 253 -13.05 -9.86 -3.73
N ALA A 254 -11.84 -9.34 -3.85
CA ALA A 254 -11.61 -8.00 -4.38
C ALA A 254 -12.13 -7.87 -5.82
N ALA A 255 -11.86 -8.85 -6.68
CA ALA A 255 -12.34 -8.87 -8.05
C ALA A 255 -13.88 -8.98 -8.14
N ASP A 256 -14.47 -9.88 -7.33
CA ASP A 256 -15.91 -10.17 -7.38
C ASP A 256 -16.78 -9.01 -6.84
N HIS A 257 -16.22 -8.15 -5.98
CA HIS A 257 -16.95 -7.09 -5.29
C HIS A 257 -16.54 -5.67 -5.70
N GLY A 258 -15.65 -5.52 -6.70
CA GLY A 258 -15.23 -4.20 -7.19
C GLY A 258 -14.52 -3.37 -6.12
N ILE A 259 -13.61 -4.01 -5.37
CA ILE A 259 -12.83 -3.34 -4.32
C ILE A 259 -11.83 -2.37 -4.93
N ASP A 260 -11.76 -1.16 -4.38
CA ASP A 260 -10.85 -0.11 -4.84
C ASP A 260 -9.48 -0.16 -4.15
N VAL A 261 -9.46 -0.54 -2.87
CA VAL A 261 -8.23 -0.67 -2.06
C VAL A 261 -8.34 -1.80 -1.05
N ILE A 262 -7.28 -2.59 -0.94
CA ILE A 262 -7.15 -3.59 0.12
C ILE A 262 -6.28 -3.01 1.23
N VAL A 263 -6.75 -2.99 2.48
CA VAL A 263 -5.99 -2.51 3.64
C VAL A 263 -5.61 -3.70 4.50
N MET A 264 -4.32 -3.96 4.66
CA MET A 264 -3.86 -5.12 5.42
C MET A 264 -2.51 -4.89 6.11
N GLY A 265 -2.29 -5.62 7.20
CA GLY A 265 -1.03 -5.58 7.94
C GLY A 265 0.12 -6.20 7.15
N THR A 266 1.33 -5.65 7.29
CA THR A 266 2.54 -6.25 6.70
C THR A 266 2.93 -7.58 7.34
N HIS A 267 2.43 -7.88 8.56
CA HIS A 267 2.69 -9.10 9.30
C HIS A 267 1.39 -9.68 9.85
N GLY A 268 1.29 -11.02 9.84
CA GLY A 268 0.19 -11.77 10.44
C GLY A 268 0.64 -12.57 11.65
N ARG A 269 -0.08 -13.65 12.00
CA ARG A 269 0.11 -14.52 13.18
C ARG A 269 1.51 -15.11 13.35
N THR A 270 2.24 -15.32 12.28
CA THR A 270 3.55 -15.97 12.28
C THR A 270 4.72 -15.00 12.36
N GLY A 271 4.46 -13.75 12.74
CA GLY A 271 5.41 -12.64 12.79
C GLY A 271 6.77 -13.00 13.39
N VAL A 272 7.62 -13.64 12.60
CA VAL A 272 9.00 -13.99 12.94
C VAL A 272 9.92 -12.92 12.36
N GLY A 273 10.18 -11.90 13.17
CA GLY A 273 11.23 -10.90 12.88
C GLY A 273 10.78 -9.69 12.04
N GLN A 274 11.32 -8.52 12.38
CA GLN A 274 11.02 -7.20 11.79
C GLN A 274 11.34 -7.04 10.29
N TRP A 275 11.84 -8.10 9.63
CA TRP A 275 12.39 -8.03 8.26
C TRP A 275 11.61 -8.87 7.25
N PHE A 276 10.50 -9.50 7.63
CA PHE A 276 9.74 -10.39 6.75
C PHE A 276 8.36 -9.80 6.46
N LEU A 277 8.03 -9.65 5.19
CA LEU A 277 6.67 -9.39 4.76
C LEU A 277 5.86 -10.68 4.94
N GLY A 278 4.66 -10.60 5.52
CA GLY A 278 3.77 -11.75 5.69
C GLY A 278 3.42 -12.38 4.36
N SER A 279 3.39 -13.71 4.30
CA SER A 279 3.15 -14.45 3.05
C SER A 279 1.82 -14.09 2.37
N ALA A 280 0.77 -13.83 3.14
CA ALA A 280 -0.52 -13.38 2.59
C ALA A 280 -0.36 -12.01 1.93
N THR A 281 0.24 -11.04 2.62
CA THR A 281 0.47 -9.68 2.11
C THR A 281 1.37 -9.68 0.89
N GLU A 282 2.48 -10.43 0.95
CA GLU A 282 3.39 -10.57 -0.19
C GLU A 282 2.67 -11.11 -1.43
N ASN A 283 1.86 -12.17 -1.27
CA ASN A 283 1.13 -12.76 -2.39
C ASN A 283 0.01 -11.85 -2.91
N VAL A 284 -0.67 -11.11 -2.03
CA VAL A 284 -1.71 -10.13 -2.43
C VAL A 284 -1.09 -8.98 -3.19
N VAL A 285 0.02 -8.39 -2.71
CA VAL A 285 0.71 -7.29 -3.39
C VAL A 285 1.32 -7.73 -4.74
N ARG A 286 1.80 -8.98 -4.84
CA ARG A 286 2.38 -9.51 -6.09
C ARG A 286 1.32 -9.89 -7.13
N GLY A 287 0.21 -10.46 -6.67
CA GLY A 287 -0.82 -11.04 -7.54
C GLY A 287 -2.04 -10.13 -7.76
N GLY A 288 -2.14 -9.04 -7.02
CA GLY A 288 -3.31 -8.16 -7.07
C GLY A 288 -3.30 -7.19 -8.25
N GLU A 289 -4.48 -6.87 -8.73
CA GLU A 289 -4.77 -5.80 -9.68
C GLU A 289 -5.30 -4.54 -8.96
N VAL A 290 -5.55 -4.66 -7.67
CA VAL A 290 -6.08 -3.62 -6.79
C VAL A 290 -4.94 -3.08 -5.91
N PRO A 291 -4.85 -1.76 -5.68
CA PRO A 291 -3.90 -1.18 -4.73
C PRO A 291 -4.00 -1.78 -3.34
N VAL A 292 -2.85 -1.96 -2.68
CA VAL A 292 -2.78 -2.52 -1.33
C VAL A 292 -2.18 -1.49 -0.38
N PHE A 293 -2.96 -1.05 0.59
CA PHE A 293 -2.51 -0.20 1.69
C PHE A 293 -1.93 -1.08 2.79
N CYS A 294 -0.61 -1.18 2.81
CA CYS A 294 0.15 -2.03 3.70
C CYS A 294 0.50 -1.28 4.99
N VAL A 295 -0.01 -1.75 6.12
CA VAL A 295 0.21 -1.13 7.44
C VAL A 295 1.25 -1.91 8.22
N PRO A 296 2.42 -1.32 8.53
CA PRO A 296 3.43 -1.96 9.38
C PRO A 296 2.93 -2.09 10.82
N VAL A 297 3.34 -3.17 11.51
CA VAL A 297 3.01 -3.37 12.94
C VAL A 297 3.58 -2.24 13.84
N SER A 298 4.60 -1.55 13.34
CA SER A 298 5.23 -0.40 14.02
C SER A 298 4.59 0.95 13.64
N ALA A 299 3.54 0.96 12.82
CA ALA A 299 2.80 2.18 12.54
C ALA A 299 2.15 2.69 13.82
N GLU A 300 2.13 4.01 13.99
CA GLU A 300 1.34 4.64 15.05
C GLU A 300 -0.15 4.45 14.72
N SER A 301 -1.00 4.38 15.73
CA SER A 301 -2.45 4.37 15.54
C SER A 301 -2.90 5.69 14.90
N PRO A 302 -3.87 5.65 13.98
CA PRO A 302 -4.34 6.82 13.25
C PRO A 302 -5.03 7.86 14.11
#